data_6fc337f01447d7efaa6fbc1852c2f126
#
_entry.id   6fc337f01447d7efaa6fbc1852c2f126
#
_cell.length_a   1.000
_cell.length_b   1.000
_cell.length_c   1.000
_cell.angle_alpha   90.00
_cell.angle_beta   90.00
_cell.angle_gamma   90.00
#
_symmetry.space_group_name_H-M   'P 1'
#
loop_
_entity.id
_entity.type
_entity.pdbx_description
1 polymer ?
#
loop_
_entity_poly.entity_id
_entity_poly.type
_entity_poly.pdbx_seq_one_letter_code
_entity_poly.pdbx_strand_id
1 'polypeptide(L)'
;MNKKFINLQLHQMDLALAKLRDVRPPPPLNSGWVKAIRESLGMSASALARKLGVTPASITKLEKADERITLPSLRKLASALDCELQYALVPRKSLEEILEDRAILVAREKLRPISHSMSLEDQSVEKSANKKQIELLTKEILDGPGRNLW
;
A
#
# COMPACT_ATOMS: atom_id res chain seq x y z
N MET A 1 16.09 13.38 13.68
CA MET A 1 16.49 12.09 13.05
C MET A 1 17.42 12.39 11.89
N ASN A 2 18.55 11.70 11.80
CA ASN A 2 19.57 11.99 10.77
C ASN A 2 19.03 11.61 9.38
N LYS A 3 19.06 12.54 8.41
CA LYS A 3 18.61 12.36 7.04
C LYS A 3 19.25 11.13 6.35
N LYS A 4 20.56 10.91 6.58
CA LYS A 4 21.25 9.72 6.06
C LYS A 4 20.61 8.41 6.54
N PHE A 5 20.16 8.38 7.80
CA PHE A 5 19.49 7.22 8.37
C PHE A 5 18.09 6.98 7.73
N ILE A 6 17.33 8.06 7.51
CA ILE A 6 16.01 7.98 6.85
C ILE A 6 16.15 7.44 5.42
N ASN A 7 17.11 7.97 4.65
CA ASN A 7 17.33 7.52 3.27
C ASN A 7 17.79 6.06 3.22
N LEU A 8 18.65 5.64 4.16
CA LEU A 8 19.06 4.23 4.26
C LEU A 8 17.88 3.33 4.59
N GLN A 9 17.05 3.73 5.54
CA GLN A 9 15.83 2.99 5.91
C GLN A 9 14.85 2.90 4.74
N LEU A 10 14.65 3.98 4.00
CA LEU A 10 13.81 4.02 2.81
C LEU A 10 14.30 3.03 1.76
N HIS A 11 15.60 3.09 1.45
CA HIS A 11 16.20 2.17 0.48
C HIS A 11 16.12 0.70 0.90
N GLN A 12 16.40 0.40 2.17
CA GLN A 12 16.26 -0.97 2.71
C GLN A 12 14.82 -1.47 2.62
N MET A 13 13.84 -0.59 2.93
CA MET A 13 12.43 -0.92 2.82
C MET A 13 12.01 -1.18 1.36
N ASP A 14 12.48 -0.35 0.41
CA ASP A 14 12.22 -0.54 -1.01
C ASP A 14 12.78 -1.86 -1.53
N LEU A 15 13.99 -2.24 -1.13
CA LEU A 15 14.58 -3.54 -1.47
C LEU A 15 13.77 -4.72 -0.92
N ALA A 16 13.29 -4.61 0.32
CA ALA A 16 12.46 -5.64 0.94
C ALA A 16 11.10 -5.78 0.23
N LEU A 17 10.46 -4.67 -0.10
CA LEU A 17 9.14 -4.61 -0.74
C LEU A 17 9.19 -4.93 -2.24
N ALA A 18 10.31 -4.71 -2.92
CA ALA A 18 10.50 -5.06 -4.32
C ALA A 18 10.22 -6.55 -4.58
N LYS A 19 10.68 -7.42 -3.68
CA LYS A 19 10.45 -8.86 -3.77
C LYS A 19 8.97 -9.25 -3.73
N LEU A 20 8.14 -8.45 -3.04
CA LEU A 20 6.70 -8.68 -2.92
C LEU A 20 5.91 -8.18 -4.14
N ARG A 21 6.45 -7.19 -4.88
CA ARG A 21 5.79 -6.64 -6.08
C ARG A 21 5.66 -7.67 -7.20
N ASP A 22 6.60 -8.59 -7.29
CA ASP A 22 6.61 -9.66 -8.30
C ASP A 22 5.74 -10.86 -7.91
N VAL A 23 5.36 -10.95 -6.62
CA VAL A 23 4.49 -12.01 -6.12
C VAL A 23 3.04 -11.64 -6.39
N ARG A 24 2.44 -12.27 -7.40
CA ARG A 24 1.00 -12.17 -7.63
C ARG A 24 0.28 -13.21 -6.79
N PRO A 25 -0.59 -12.78 -5.85
CA PRO A 25 -1.44 -13.75 -5.17
C PRO A 25 -2.33 -14.43 -6.21
N PRO A 26 -2.67 -15.70 -6.02
CA PRO A 26 -3.66 -16.35 -6.89
C PRO A 26 -4.98 -15.58 -6.84
N PRO A 27 -5.78 -15.63 -7.92
CA PRO A 27 -7.03 -14.90 -8.00
C PRO A 27 -7.96 -15.27 -6.82
N PRO A 28 -8.76 -14.34 -6.32
CA PRO A 28 -9.70 -14.61 -5.25
C PRO A 28 -10.67 -15.73 -5.69
N LEU A 29 -10.90 -16.69 -4.82
CA LEU A 29 -11.83 -17.76 -5.05
C LEU A 29 -13.28 -17.26 -4.80
N ASN A 30 -14.23 -17.62 -5.67
CA ASN A 30 -15.64 -17.23 -5.53
C ASN A 30 -16.26 -17.63 -4.18
N SER A 31 -15.75 -18.69 -3.58
CA SER A 31 -16.19 -19.19 -2.27
C SER A 31 -15.43 -18.66 -1.07
N GLY A 32 -14.41 -17.82 -1.31
CA GLY A 32 -13.44 -17.39 -0.28
C GLY A 32 -12.44 -18.48 0.08
N TRP A 33 -11.27 -18.06 0.59
CA TRP A 33 -10.16 -18.97 0.92
C TRP A 33 -10.49 -19.96 2.03
N VAL A 34 -11.14 -19.51 3.10
CA VAL A 34 -11.45 -20.33 4.27
C VAL A 34 -12.36 -21.49 3.87
N LYS A 35 -13.44 -21.20 3.14
CA LYS A 35 -14.38 -22.23 2.68
C LYS A 35 -13.74 -23.19 1.70
N ALA A 36 -12.97 -22.69 0.72
CA ALA A 36 -12.32 -23.51 -0.28
C ALA A 36 -11.32 -24.50 0.35
N ILE A 37 -10.46 -24.05 1.29
CA ILE A 37 -9.52 -24.91 1.98
C ILE A 37 -10.26 -25.93 2.84
N ARG A 38 -11.25 -25.51 3.62
CA ARG A 38 -12.06 -26.42 4.46
C ARG A 38 -12.70 -27.53 3.64
N GLU A 39 -13.34 -27.20 2.53
CA GLU A 39 -14.00 -28.17 1.64
C GLU A 39 -12.99 -29.09 0.96
N SER A 40 -11.84 -28.57 0.54
CA SER A 40 -10.76 -29.39 -0.02
C SER A 40 -10.18 -30.40 0.97
N LEU A 41 -10.19 -30.07 2.27
CA LEU A 41 -9.84 -30.98 3.36
C LEU A 41 -10.97 -31.95 3.73
N GLY A 42 -12.13 -31.90 3.07
CA GLY A 42 -13.31 -32.69 3.42
C GLY A 42 -13.89 -32.32 4.81
N MET A 43 -13.57 -31.13 5.33
CA MET A 43 -13.99 -30.70 6.67
C MET A 43 -15.35 -30.03 6.61
N SER A 44 -16.30 -30.47 7.45
CA SER A 44 -17.61 -29.79 7.58
C SER A 44 -17.48 -28.48 8.38
N ALA A 45 -18.41 -27.55 8.15
CA ALA A 45 -18.48 -26.33 8.95
C ALA A 45 -18.64 -26.62 10.45
N SER A 46 -19.35 -27.68 10.80
CA SER A 46 -19.49 -28.13 12.21
C SER A 46 -18.16 -28.63 12.79
N ALA A 47 -17.32 -29.28 11.98
CA ALA A 47 -16.01 -29.73 12.44
C ALA A 47 -15.06 -28.54 12.70
N LEU A 48 -15.04 -27.56 11.81
CA LEU A 48 -14.28 -26.32 11.99
C LEU A 48 -14.79 -25.52 13.19
N ALA A 49 -16.11 -25.41 13.35
CA ALA A 49 -16.74 -24.75 14.48
C ALA A 49 -16.31 -25.35 15.84
N ARG A 50 -16.26 -26.67 15.93
CA ARG A 50 -15.77 -27.38 17.13
C ARG A 50 -14.30 -27.06 17.44
N LYS A 51 -13.45 -27.01 16.43
CA LYS A 51 -12.03 -26.65 16.58
C LYS A 51 -11.86 -25.22 17.13
N LEU A 52 -12.73 -24.33 16.75
CA LEU A 52 -12.68 -22.90 17.14
C LEU A 52 -13.51 -22.57 18.39
N GLY A 53 -14.29 -23.51 18.90
CA GLY A 53 -15.20 -23.25 20.04
C GLY A 53 -16.34 -22.29 19.70
N VAL A 54 -16.81 -22.29 18.46
CA VAL A 54 -17.90 -21.42 17.96
C VAL A 54 -19.05 -22.24 17.38
N THR A 55 -20.14 -21.59 16.99
CA THR A 55 -21.28 -22.27 16.34
C THR A 55 -21.03 -22.48 14.85
N PRO A 56 -21.61 -23.54 14.22
CA PRO A 56 -21.53 -23.74 12.78
C PRO A 56 -22.09 -22.56 11.98
N ALA A 57 -23.14 -21.91 12.49
CA ALA A 57 -23.71 -20.70 11.89
C ALA A 57 -22.70 -19.53 11.84
N SER A 58 -21.85 -19.41 12.89
CA SER A 58 -20.77 -18.42 12.91
C SER A 58 -19.74 -18.68 11.81
N ILE A 59 -19.38 -19.93 11.57
CA ILE A 59 -18.46 -20.29 10.47
C ILE A 59 -19.06 -19.90 9.12
N THR A 60 -20.32 -20.31 8.87
CA THR A 60 -21.01 -19.95 7.61
C THR A 60 -21.11 -18.44 7.41
N LYS A 61 -21.33 -17.69 8.48
CA LYS A 61 -21.34 -16.21 8.43
C LYS A 61 -19.95 -15.63 8.12
N LEU A 62 -18.91 -16.15 8.74
CA LEU A 62 -17.54 -15.74 8.48
C LEU A 62 -17.12 -16.05 7.05
N GLU A 63 -17.43 -17.21 6.51
CA GLU A 63 -17.16 -17.59 5.12
C GLU A 63 -17.85 -16.70 4.09
N LYS A 64 -19.05 -16.18 4.41
CA LYS A 64 -19.79 -15.22 3.55
C LYS A 64 -19.27 -13.78 3.69
N ALA A 65 -18.61 -13.45 4.78
CA ALA A 65 -18.16 -12.10 5.10
C ALA A 65 -16.66 -11.89 4.84
N ASP A 66 -16.07 -12.64 3.93
CA ASP A 66 -14.64 -12.78 3.67
C ASP A 66 -13.88 -11.43 3.68
N GLU A 67 -14.45 -10.38 3.12
CA GLU A 67 -13.86 -9.03 3.09
C GLU A 67 -14.00 -8.23 4.42
N ARG A 68 -14.81 -8.71 5.37
CA ARG A 68 -15.10 -8.01 6.64
C ARG A 68 -14.49 -8.71 7.85
N ILE A 69 -13.77 -9.79 7.63
CA ILE A 69 -13.13 -10.55 8.69
C ILE A 69 -11.92 -9.78 9.21
N THR A 70 -11.77 -9.67 10.52
CA THR A 70 -10.58 -9.07 11.11
C THR A 70 -9.37 -9.99 10.99
N LEU A 71 -8.15 -9.43 10.90
CA LEU A 71 -6.91 -10.22 10.86
C LEU A 71 -6.77 -11.21 12.03
N PRO A 72 -7.11 -10.86 13.29
CA PRO A 72 -7.11 -11.84 14.40
C PRO A 72 -8.05 -13.01 14.15
N SER A 73 -9.24 -12.77 13.60
CA SER A 73 -10.19 -13.82 13.25
C SER A 73 -9.68 -14.72 12.13
N LEU A 74 -9.09 -14.12 11.09
CA LEU A 74 -8.45 -14.87 9.99
C LEU A 74 -7.28 -15.74 10.50
N ARG A 75 -6.47 -15.25 11.44
CA ARG A 75 -5.38 -16.05 12.04
C ARG A 75 -5.91 -17.27 12.77
N LYS A 76 -7.00 -17.12 13.53
CA LYS A 76 -7.65 -18.23 14.23
C LYS A 76 -8.19 -19.27 13.24
N LEU A 77 -8.85 -18.81 12.17
CA LEU A 77 -9.36 -19.67 11.10
C LEU A 77 -8.22 -20.41 10.37
N ALA A 78 -7.17 -19.69 9.99
CA ALA A 78 -6.00 -20.28 9.36
C ALA A 78 -5.36 -21.36 10.25
N SER A 79 -5.13 -21.07 11.53
CA SER A 79 -4.58 -22.02 12.48
C SER A 79 -5.46 -23.27 12.65
N ALA A 80 -6.78 -23.12 12.65
CA ALA A 80 -7.70 -24.27 12.74
C ALA A 80 -7.69 -25.15 11.48
N LEU A 81 -7.30 -24.59 10.34
CA LEU A 81 -7.11 -25.27 9.05
C LEU A 81 -5.67 -25.73 8.81
N ASP A 82 -4.81 -25.64 9.83
CA ASP A 82 -3.38 -25.94 9.73
C ASP A 82 -2.65 -25.10 8.67
N CYS A 83 -3.08 -23.83 8.54
CA CYS A 83 -2.53 -22.85 7.62
C CYS A 83 -1.92 -21.67 8.39
N GLU A 84 -1.02 -20.94 7.74
CA GLU A 84 -0.48 -19.68 8.21
C GLU A 84 -1.10 -18.51 7.43
N LEU A 85 -1.58 -17.48 8.13
CA LEU A 85 -2.04 -16.26 7.50
C LEU A 85 -0.83 -15.38 7.14
N GLN A 86 -0.65 -15.11 5.86
CA GLN A 86 0.32 -14.14 5.36
C GLN A 86 -0.41 -12.93 4.79
N TYR A 87 0.08 -11.74 5.11
CA TYR A 87 -0.42 -10.49 4.53
C TYR A 87 0.72 -9.49 4.39
N ALA A 88 0.62 -8.60 3.41
CA ALA A 88 1.60 -7.56 3.18
C ALA A 88 0.94 -6.31 2.56
N LEU A 89 1.53 -5.13 2.86
CA LEU A 89 1.26 -3.91 2.11
C LEU A 89 2.30 -3.80 1.01
N VAL A 90 1.85 -3.89 -0.24
CA VAL A 90 2.72 -3.86 -1.41
C VAL A 90 2.54 -2.52 -2.11
N PRO A 91 3.52 -1.61 -2.08
CA PRO A 91 3.43 -0.34 -2.77
C PRO A 91 3.35 -0.56 -4.29
N ARG A 92 2.54 0.25 -4.96
CA ARG A 92 2.39 0.19 -6.43
C ARG A 92 3.64 0.66 -7.18
N LYS A 93 4.45 1.50 -6.54
CA LYS A 93 5.74 2.03 -7.00
C LYS A 93 6.75 1.91 -5.86
N SER A 94 8.03 2.20 -6.11
CA SER A 94 8.99 2.34 -5.02
C SER A 94 8.58 3.48 -4.07
N LEU A 95 8.97 3.39 -2.82
CA LEU A 95 8.70 4.45 -1.85
C LEU A 95 9.43 5.73 -2.23
N GLU A 96 10.61 5.61 -2.87
CA GLU A 96 11.35 6.75 -3.43
C GLU A 96 10.54 7.47 -4.50
N GLU A 97 9.97 6.72 -5.48
CA GLU A 97 9.09 7.30 -6.51
C GLU A 97 7.83 7.95 -5.93
N ILE A 98 7.25 7.35 -4.89
CA ILE A 98 6.07 7.93 -4.21
C ILE A 98 6.42 9.28 -3.57
N LEU A 99 7.59 9.36 -2.93
CA LEU A 99 8.08 10.61 -2.33
C LEU A 99 8.39 11.67 -3.39
N GLU A 100 9.02 11.28 -4.50
CA GLU A 100 9.35 12.18 -5.61
C GLU A 100 8.09 12.73 -6.27
N ASP A 101 7.13 11.87 -6.62
CA ASP A 101 5.83 12.29 -7.16
C ASP A 101 5.13 13.28 -6.24
N ARG A 102 5.16 13.02 -4.92
CA ARG A 102 4.56 13.93 -3.94
C ARG A 102 5.29 15.26 -3.85
N ALA A 103 6.62 15.24 -3.87
CA ALA A 103 7.42 16.47 -3.87
C ALA A 103 7.17 17.34 -5.11
N ILE A 104 7.02 16.72 -6.28
CA ILE A 104 6.66 17.43 -7.52
C ILE A 104 5.28 18.09 -7.40
N LEU A 105 4.29 17.40 -6.83
CA LEU A 105 2.97 17.99 -6.59
C LEU A 105 3.05 19.21 -5.67
N VAL A 106 3.74 19.09 -4.55
CA VAL A 106 3.92 20.20 -3.59
C VAL A 106 4.68 21.38 -4.23
N ALA A 107 5.72 21.10 -5.05
CA ALA A 107 6.46 22.12 -5.78
C ALA A 107 5.54 22.89 -6.76
N ARG A 108 4.71 22.17 -7.51
CA ARG A 108 3.73 22.78 -8.43
C ARG A 108 2.70 23.63 -7.70
N GLU A 109 2.17 23.17 -6.57
CA GLU A 109 1.23 23.91 -5.76
C GLU A 109 1.83 25.22 -5.23
N LYS A 110 3.08 25.21 -4.79
CA LYS A 110 3.80 26.39 -4.31
C LYS A 110 4.10 27.41 -5.42
N LEU A 111 4.35 26.96 -6.64
CA LEU A 111 4.64 27.82 -7.79
C LEU A 111 3.38 28.35 -8.50
N ARG A 112 2.23 27.75 -8.25
CA ARG A 112 0.95 28.11 -8.89
C ARG A 112 0.55 29.58 -8.75
N PRO A 113 0.69 30.25 -7.58
CA PRO A 113 0.37 31.68 -7.46
C PRO A 113 1.30 32.60 -8.26
N ILE A 114 2.56 32.19 -8.45
CA ILE A 114 3.61 32.97 -9.13
C ILE A 114 3.41 32.96 -10.65
N SER A 115 3.01 31.82 -11.22
CA SER A 115 2.77 31.68 -12.65
C SER A 115 1.51 32.42 -13.13
N HIS A 116 0.54 32.68 -12.26
CA HIS A 116 -0.70 33.35 -12.60
C HIS A 116 -0.53 34.86 -12.80
N SER A 117 0.50 35.46 -12.21
CA SER A 117 0.79 36.90 -12.34
C SER A 117 1.72 37.27 -13.51
N MET A 118 2.40 36.30 -14.15
CA MET A 118 3.38 36.50 -15.22
C MET A 118 2.88 36.10 -16.62
N SER A 119 1.65 35.70 -16.78
CA SER A 119 1.11 34.98 -17.97
C SER A 119 0.77 35.81 -19.19
N LEU A 120 1.40 36.96 -19.48
CA LEU A 120 1.03 37.78 -20.63
C LEU A 120 2.10 37.94 -21.73
N GLU A 121 3.35 37.51 -21.56
CA GLU A 121 4.37 37.66 -22.60
C GLU A 121 5.27 36.39 -22.65
N ASP A 122 5.27 35.72 -23.81
CA ASP A 122 6.20 34.66 -24.26
C ASP A 122 6.08 33.26 -23.61
N GLN A 123 5.11 32.48 -24.09
CA GLN A 123 4.74 31.15 -23.56
C GLN A 123 5.80 30.03 -23.67
N SER A 124 6.80 30.13 -24.52
CA SER A 124 7.77 29.02 -24.73
C SER A 124 8.96 29.09 -23.76
N VAL A 125 9.47 30.27 -23.50
CA VAL A 125 10.56 30.51 -22.54
C VAL A 125 10.04 30.30 -21.11
N GLU A 126 8.80 30.68 -20.85
CA GLU A 126 8.12 30.52 -19.57
C GLU A 126 7.92 29.07 -19.18
N LYS A 127 7.59 28.17 -20.12
CA LYS A 127 7.40 26.74 -19.86
C LYS A 127 8.71 26.05 -19.45
N SER A 128 9.84 26.38 -20.08
CA SER A 128 11.13 25.81 -19.74
C SER A 128 11.67 26.32 -18.41
N ALA A 129 11.52 27.62 -18.14
CA ALA A 129 11.87 28.23 -16.85
C ALA A 129 11.03 27.68 -15.70
N ASN A 130 9.73 27.52 -15.91
CA ASN A 130 8.81 26.94 -14.92
C ASN A 130 9.17 25.47 -14.62
N LYS A 131 9.48 24.67 -15.65
CA LYS A 131 9.93 23.29 -15.45
C LYS A 131 11.20 23.23 -14.59
N LYS A 132 12.19 24.07 -14.88
CA LYS A 132 13.44 24.14 -14.12
C LYS A 132 13.23 24.59 -12.67
N GLN A 133 12.30 25.53 -12.43
CA GLN A 133 11.92 25.95 -11.08
C GLN A 133 11.25 24.82 -10.29
N ILE A 134 10.35 24.06 -10.94
CA ILE A 134 9.72 22.89 -10.33
C ILE A 134 10.78 21.85 -9.93
N GLU A 135 11.73 21.54 -10.82
CA GLU A 135 12.82 20.59 -10.54
C GLU A 135 13.68 21.04 -9.34
N LEU A 136 14.08 22.31 -9.30
CA LEU A 136 14.87 22.87 -8.20
C LEU A 136 14.12 22.81 -6.88
N LEU A 137 12.85 23.25 -6.89
CA LEU A 137 12.02 23.24 -5.68
C LEU A 137 11.69 21.82 -5.22
N THR A 138 11.48 20.89 -6.14
CA THR A 138 11.30 19.46 -5.84
C THR A 138 12.51 18.91 -5.09
N LYS A 139 13.72 19.21 -5.60
CA LYS A 139 14.95 18.79 -4.95
C LYS A 139 15.09 19.40 -3.55
N GLU A 140 14.81 20.68 -3.39
CA GLU A 140 14.83 21.37 -2.09
C GLU A 140 13.84 20.73 -1.11
N ILE A 141 12.63 20.40 -1.56
CA ILE A 141 11.60 19.74 -0.74
C ILE A 141 12.05 18.34 -0.31
N LEU A 142 12.60 17.54 -1.22
CA LEU A 142 13.15 16.22 -0.90
C LEU A 142 14.37 16.30 0.02
N ASP A 143 15.13 17.39 -0.08
CA ASP A 143 16.27 17.68 0.78
C ASP A 143 15.86 18.23 2.15
N GLY A 144 14.66 18.72 2.27
CA GLY A 144 14.07 19.26 3.50
C GLY A 144 13.56 18.18 4.47
N PRO A 145 12.98 18.59 5.60
CA PRO A 145 12.31 17.69 6.51
C PRO A 145 11.04 17.13 5.86
N GLY A 146 10.90 15.80 5.79
CA GLY A 146 9.79 15.10 5.12
C GLY A 146 8.38 15.42 5.61
N ARG A 147 8.24 16.22 6.67
CA ARG A 147 6.94 16.70 7.21
C ARG A 147 6.19 17.61 6.25
N ASN A 148 6.88 18.24 5.30
CA ASN A 148 6.28 19.20 4.37
C ASN A 148 5.70 18.54 3.10
N LEU A 149 5.73 17.23 3.03
CA LEU A 149 5.21 16.45 1.89
C LEU A 149 3.75 16.04 2.05
N TRP A 150 3.26 15.98 3.27
CA TRP A 150 1.92 15.43 3.60
C TRP A 150 1.03 16.46 4.27
#